data_ef22ca014806db6279d62a78b1c7c17d
#
_entry.id   ef22ca014806db6279d62a78b1c7c17d
#
_cell.length_a   1.000
_cell.length_b   1.000
_cell.length_c   1.000
_cell.angle_alpha   90.00
_cell.angle_beta   90.00
_cell.angle_gamma   90.00
#
_symmetry.space_group_name_H-M   'P 1'
#
loop_
_entity.id
_entity.type
_entity.pdbx_description
1 polymer ?
#
loop_
_entity_poly.entity_id
_entity_poly.type
_entity_poly.pdbx_seq_one_letter_code
_entity_poly.pdbx_strand_id
1 'polypeptide(L)'
;MIKSLLTTATVVLATLAGAASAQTAPDALVKKISTEVIDTAKTDKAIQAGDVNKIITLVDTKVMPSVNFEVMTRSAVGPKWREATAEQRAKLQAEFKTLLVRVYAGALTQIKDQTVEITKTQAVPQSTQVVVQSEVRGKGEPIKLDYRLDKFAEDWKIIDVNVGGIWLVTSYRSQFAQELGSGGVDGLIAKLVERNKAASAGKS
;
A
#
# COMPACT_ATOMS: atom_id res chain seq x y z
N MET A 1 66.25 22.60 -42.95
CA MET A 1 65.69 23.04 -41.65
C MET A 1 64.17 22.96 -41.71
N ILE A 2 63.63 21.86 -41.30
CA ILE A 2 62.15 21.62 -41.30
C ILE A 2 61.75 21.45 -39.87
N LYS A 3 60.98 22.41 -39.33
CA LYS A 3 60.42 22.37 -37.99
C LYS A 3 59.10 21.59 -38.01
N SER A 4 59.10 20.45 -37.35
CA SER A 4 57.92 19.62 -37.10
C SER A 4 57.08 20.24 -35.97
N LEU A 5 55.79 20.62 -36.23
CA LEU A 5 54.83 20.97 -35.27
C LEU A 5 54.07 19.67 -34.83
N LEU A 6 54.27 19.23 -33.61
CA LEU A 6 53.44 18.24 -32.99
C LEU A 6 52.19 18.93 -32.40
N THR A 7 51.04 18.64 -32.97
CA THR A 7 49.74 19.07 -32.41
C THR A 7 49.23 17.99 -31.47
N THR A 8 49.25 18.28 -30.17
CA THR A 8 48.71 17.39 -29.13
C THR A 8 47.22 17.58 -29.06
N ALA A 9 46.45 16.60 -29.51
CA ALA A 9 44.99 16.57 -29.37
C ALA A 9 44.63 16.04 -28.00
N THR A 10 44.18 16.92 -27.11
CA THR A 10 43.63 16.54 -25.77
C THR A 10 42.20 16.06 -25.96
N VAL A 11 41.95 14.74 -25.85
CA VAL A 11 40.61 14.15 -25.80
C VAL A 11 40.07 14.34 -24.39
N VAL A 12 39.11 15.24 -24.22
CA VAL A 12 38.34 15.40 -22.99
C VAL A 12 37.28 14.32 -22.98
N LEU A 13 37.51 13.28 -22.18
CA LEU A 13 36.54 12.23 -21.91
C LEU A 13 35.53 12.77 -20.86
N ALA A 14 34.38 13.29 -21.33
CA ALA A 14 33.28 13.69 -20.46
C ALA A 14 32.61 12.44 -19.89
N THR A 15 32.92 12.06 -18.67
CA THR A 15 32.17 11.03 -17.90
C THR A 15 30.81 11.58 -17.55
N LEU A 16 29.78 11.19 -18.31
CA LEU A 16 28.39 11.32 -17.89
C LEU A 16 28.17 10.37 -16.69
N ALA A 17 28.40 10.88 -15.49
CA ALA A 17 27.90 10.24 -14.27
C ALA A 17 26.38 10.36 -14.31
N GLY A 18 25.70 9.36 -14.85
CA GLY A 18 24.26 9.20 -14.73
C GLY A 18 23.92 9.16 -13.24
N ALA A 19 23.18 10.14 -12.76
CA ALA A 19 22.62 10.09 -11.42
C ALA A 19 21.69 8.87 -11.35
N ALA A 20 22.20 7.74 -10.89
CA ALA A 20 21.38 6.60 -10.51
C ALA A 20 20.47 7.11 -9.39
N SER A 21 19.20 7.32 -9.70
CA SER A 21 18.20 7.60 -8.67
C SER A 21 18.24 6.43 -7.69
N ALA A 22 18.77 6.67 -6.48
CA ALA A 22 18.87 5.64 -5.48
C ALA A 22 17.43 5.16 -5.17
N GLN A 23 17.18 3.90 -5.48
CA GLN A 23 15.91 3.26 -5.21
C GLN A 23 15.58 3.41 -3.72
N THR A 24 14.40 3.91 -3.39
CA THR A 24 13.95 4.00 -2.00
C THR A 24 13.88 2.61 -1.39
N ALA A 25 14.60 2.36 -0.31
CA ALA A 25 14.58 1.09 0.39
C ALA A 25 13.16 0.78 0.96
N PRO A 26 12.75 -0.50 1.05
CA PRO A 26 11.38 -0.85 1.42
C PRO A 26 10.98 -0.36 2.81
N ASP A 27 11.88 -0.37 3.76
CA ASP A 27 11.69 0.17 5.11
C ASP A 27 11.55 1.70 5.12
N ALA A 28 12.36 2.39 4.34
CA ALA A 28 12.25 3.84 4.17
C ALA A 28 10.93 4.23 3.51
N LEU A 29 10.45 3.45 2.54
CA LEU A 29 9.14 3.65 1.92
C LEU A 29 8.01 3.50 2.94
N VAL A 30 7.99 2.40 3.70
CA VAL A 30 6.99 2.15 4.74
C VAL A 30 7.03 3.24 5.81
N LYS A 31 8.23 3.60 6.28
CA LYS A 31 8.42 4.68 7.28
C LYS A 31 7.84 5.99 6.79
N LYS A 32 8.16 6.39 5.57
CA LYS A 32 7.69 7.64 4.95
C LYS A 32 6.16 7.66 4.88
N ILE A 33 5.53 6.64 4.30
CA ILE A 33 4.07 6.59 4.13
C ILE A 33 3.38 6.63 5.49
N SER A 34 3.83 5.80 6.42
CA SER A 34 3.22 5.71 7.75
C SER A 34 3.35 7.02 8.52
N THR A 35 4.50 7.70 8.43
CA THR A 35 4.69 9.02 9.04
C THR A 35 3.76 10.06 8.41
N GLU A 36 3.68 10.13 7.07
CA GLU A 36 2.79 11.07 6.38
C GLU A 36 1.31 10.85 6.72
N VAL A 37 0.86 9.59 6.84
CA VAL A 37 -0.51 9.26 7.26
C VAL A 37 -0.77 9.71 8.70
N ILE A 38 0.14 9.37 9.62
CA ILE A 38 0.04 9.75 11.03
C ILE A 38 0.02 11.27 11.19
N ASP A 39 0.93 11.99 10.55
CA ASP A 39 1.04 13.45 10.68
C ASP A 39 -0.20 14.17 10.09
N THR A 40 -0.71 13.65 8.98
CA THR A 40 -1.96 14.18 8.40
C THR A 40 -3.14 13.92 9.34
N ALA A 41 -3.27 12.71 9.90
CA ALA A 41 -4.35 12.37 10.82
C ALA A 41 -4.30 13.18 12.12
N LYS A 42 -3.09 13.53 12.60
CA LYS A 42 -2.92 14.40 13.78
C LYS A 42 -3.40 15.84 13.56
N THR A 43 -3.32 16.34 12.34
CA THR A 43 -3.56 17.76 12.05
C THR A 43 -4.90 18.02 11.38
N ASP A 44 -5.47 17.03 10.67
CA ASP A 44 -6.75 17.18 9.96
C ASP A 44 -7.94 16.90 10.90
N LYS A 45 -8.66 17.96 11.26
CA LYS A 45 -9.84 17.88 12.15
C LYS A 45 -10.98 17.05 11.56
N ALA A 46 -11.13 17.03 10.24
CA ALA A 46 -12.18 16.24 9.60
C ALA A 46 -11.87 14.73 9.70
N ILE A 47 -10.60 14.34 9.56
CA ILE A 47 -10.16 12.96 9.78
C ILE A 47 -10.39 12.57 11.25
N GLN A 48 -10.02 13.44 12.19
CA GLN A 48 -10.25 13.21 13.62
C GLN A 48 -11.74 13.09 13.97
N ALA A 49 -12.60 13.79 13.25
CA ALA A 49 -14.05 13.70 13.36
C ALA A 49 -14.64 12.47 12.64
N GLY A 50 -13.81 11.69 11.92
CA GLY A 50 -14.23 10.47 11.23
C GLY A 50 -14.86 10.70 9.87
N ASP A 51 -14.55 11.82 9.20
CA ASP A 51 -14.98 12.06 7.80
C ASP A 51 -14.33 11.02 6.87
N VAL A 52 -15.13 10.04 6.47
CA VAL A 52 -14.68 8.93 5.62
C VAL A 52 -14.20 9.42 4.25
N ASN A 53 -14.77 10.48 3.70
CA ASN A 53 -14.33 11.00 2.39
C ASN A 53 -12.94 11.62 2.48
N LYS A 54 -12.62 12.30 3.58
CA LYS A 54 -11.28 12.81 3.85
C LYS A 54 -10.28 11.67 4.06
N ILE A 55 -10.69 10.61 4.76
CA ILE A 55 -9.85 9.42 4.94
C ILE A 55 -9.60 8.71 3.61
N ILE A 56 -10.60 8.57 2.74
CA ILE A 56 -10.42 8.04 1.38
C ILE A 56 -9.42 8.91 0.60
N THR A 57 -9.57 10.23 0.63
CA THR A 57 -8.64 11.15 -0.04
C THR A 57 -7.20 11.00 0.48
N LEU A 58 -7.02 10.87 1.79
CA LEU A 58 -5.71 10.61 2.39
C LEU A 58 -5.11 9.30 1.87
N VAL A 59 -5.88 8.23 1.87
CA VAL A 59 -5.45 6.93 1.36
C VAL A 59 -5.09 7.01 -0.12
N ASP A 60 -5.93 7.62 -0.94
CA ASP A 60 -5.71 7.75 -2.39
C ASP A 60 -4.46 8.57 -2.73
N THR A 61 -4.18 9.60 -1.96
CA THR A 61 -3.05 10.52 -2.24
C THR A 61 -1.73 10.07 -1.60
N LYS A 62 -1.76 9.43 -0.43
CA LYS A 62 -0.54 9.11 0.34
C LYS A 62 -0.19 7.62 0.34
N VAL A 63 -1.20 6.74 0.31
CA VAL A 63 -0.98 5.29 0.45
C VAL A 63 -0.98 4.60 -0.91
N MET A 64 -2.03 4.81 -1.71
CA MET A 64 -2.24 4.10 -2.97
C MET A 64 -1.10 4.21 -3.99
N PRO A 65 -0.36 5.34 -4.13
CA PRO A 65 0.80 5.39 -5.03
C PRO A 65 1.89 4.37 -4.73
N SER A 66 1.95 3.88 -3.48
CA SER A 66 2.94 2.91 -3.01
C SER A 66 2.39 1.49 -2.83
N VAL A 67 1.14 1.26 -3.22
CA VAL A 67 0.45 -0.03 -3.12
C VAL A 67 0.18 -0.60 -4.50
N ASN A 68 0.45 -1.87 -4.72
CA ASN A 68 -0.09 -2.60 -5.87
C ASN A 68 -1.43 -3.24 -5.48
N PHE A 69 -2.49 -2.42 -5.51
CA PHE A 69 -3.80 -2.83 -5.04
C PHE A 69 -4.47 -3.87 -5.96
N GLU A 70 -4.07 -3.92 -7.24
CA GLU A 70 -4.50 -4.99 -8.14
C GLU A 70 -3.98 -6.34 -7.67
N VAL A 71 -2.69 -6.42 -7.30
CA VAL A 71 -2.10 -7.65 -6.77
C VAL A 71 -2.78 -8.06 -5.46
N MET A 72 -3.05 -7.12 -4.55
CA MET A 72 -3.79 -7.39 -3.31
C MET A 72 -5.18 -7.96 -3.60
N THR A 73 -5.96 -7.28 -4.45
CA THR A 73 -7.32 -7.70 -4.80
C THR A 73 -7.33 -9.04 -5.50
N ARG A 74 -6.45 -9.23 -6.50
CA ARG A 74 -6.29 -10.51 -7.21
C ARG A 74 -5.99 -11.66 -6.26
N SER A 75 -5.12 -11.43 -5.29
CA SER A 75 -4.73 -12.44 -4.31
C SER A 75 -5.86 -12.77 -3.33
N ALA A 76 -6.67 -11.78 -2.94
CA ALA A 76 -7.86 -11.98 -2.10
C ALA A 76 -9.00 -12.68 -2.86
N VAL A 77 -9.22 -12.37 -4.14
CA VAL A 77 -10.24 -13.03 -4.98
C VAL A 77 -9.79 -14.45 -5.37
N GLY A 78 -8.48 -14.68 -5.53
CA GLY A 78 -7.92 -15.97 -5.88
C GLY A 78 -8.21 -16.39 -7.34
N PRO A 79 -8.41 -17.71 -7.62
CA PRO A 79 -8.53 -18.24 -8.99
C PRO A 79 -9.63 -17.57 -9.81
N LYS A 80 -10.73 -17.17 -9.19
CA LYS A 80 -11.87 -16.50 -9.83
C LYS A 80 -11.51 -15.14 -10.44
N TRP A 81 -10.39 -14.54 -10.06
CA TRP A 81 -9.89 -13.34 -10.71
C TRP A 81 -9.65 -13.50 -12.21
N ARG A 82 -9.28 -14.70 -12.66
CA ARG A 82 -9.03 -14.98 -14.09
C ARG A 82 -10.33 -14.98 -14.91
N GLU A 83 -11.44 -15.33 -14.28
CA GLU A 83 -12.77 -15.37 -14.89
C GLU A 83 -13.43 -13.98 -14.95
N ALA A 84 -12.96 -13.03 -14.12
CA ALA A 84 -13.52 -11.70 -14.06
C ALA A 84 -13.16 -10.86 -15.30
N THR A 85 -14.14 -10.11 -15.81
CA THR A 85 -13.93 -9.10 -16.86
C THR A 85 -13.10 -7.93 -16.33
N ALA A 86 -12.59 -7.07 -17.22
CA ALA A 86 -11.85 -5.86 -16.84
C ALA A 86 -12.71 -4.93 -15.98
N GLU A 87 -13.99 -4.78 -16.30
CA GLU A 87 -14.94 -3.98 -15.53
C GLU A 87 -15.17 -4.55 -14.13
N GLN A 88 -15.40 -5.87 -14.04
CA GLN A 88 -15.56 -6.54 -12.74
C GLN A 88 -14.29 -6.41 -11.88
N ARG A 89 -13.09 -6.53 -12.47
CA ARG A 89 -11.82 -6.33 -11.75
C ARG A 89 -11.68 -4.92 -11.22
N ALA A 90 -12.02 -3.91 -12.02
CA ALA A 90 -12.00 -2.51 -11.58
C ALA A 90 -12.99 -2.28 -10.43
N LYS A 91 -14.19 -2.84 -10.51
CA LYS A 91 -15.23 -2.72 -9.49
C LYS A 91 -14.84 -3.44 -8.19
N LEU A 92 -14.29 -4.65 -8.30
CA LEU A 92 -13.73 -5.38 -7.14
C LEU A 92 -12.67 -4.55 -6.42
N GLN A 93 -11.73 -3.95 -7.15
CA GLN A 93 -10.69 -3.10 -6.55
C GLN A 93 -11.30 -1.88 -5.85
N ALA A 94 -12.24 -1.17 -6.50
CA ALA A 94 -12.86 0.00 -5.93
C ALA A 94 -13.64 -0.31 -4.64
N GLU A 95 -14.47 -1.35 -4.68
CA GLU A 95 -15.29 -1.75 -3.53
C GLU A 95 -14.44 -2.34 -2.40
N PHE A 96 -13.43 -3.13 -2.71
CA PHE A 96 -12.53 -3.68 -1.70
C PHE A 96 -11.70 -2.58 -1.01
N LYS A 97 -11.18 -1.61 -1.77
CA LYS A 97 -10.50 -0.44 -1.20
C LYS A 97 -11.44 0.32 -0.23
N THR A 98 -12.65 0.61 -0.68
CA THR A 98 -13.66 1.30 0.14
C THR A 98 -13.96 0.52 1.42
N LEU A 99 -14.11 -0.79 1.34
CA LEU A 99 -14.32 -1.65 2.51
C LEU A 99 -13.16 -1.54 3.50
N LEU A 100 -11.91 -1.66 3.04
CA LEU A 100 -10.73 -1.56 3.90
C LEU A 100 -10.66 -0.19 4.58
N VAL A 101 -10.84 0.89 3.83
CA VAL A 101 -10.83 2.25 4.39
C VAL A 101 -11.89 2.38 5.47
N ARG A 102 -13.12 1.90 5.25
CA ARG A 102 -14.20 2.01 6.24
C ARG A 102 -13.95 1.18 7.50
N VAL A 103 -13.43 -0.04 7.33
CA VAL A 103 -13.10 -0.92 8.47
C VAL A 103 -12.02 -0.30 9.35
N TYR A 104 -11.00 0.31 8.75
CA TYR A 104 -9.85 0.85 9.49
C TYR A 104 -9.92 2.36 9.75
N ALA A 105 -10.92 3.08 9.23
CA ALA A 105 -11.08 4.52 9.44
C ALA A 105 -11.09 4.92 10.92
N GLY A 106 -11.73 4.13 11.77
CA GLY A 106 -11.77 4.38 13.22
C GLY A 106 -10.41 4.44 13.89
N ALA A 107 -9.42 3.68 13.39
CA ALA A 107 -8.06 3.73 13.94
C ALA A 107 -7.40 5.11 13.68
N LEU A 108 -7.67 5.74 12.54
CA LEU A 108 -7.13 7.06 12.21
C LEU A 108 -7.70 8.17 13.07
N THR A 109 -8.95 8.05 13.53
CA THR A 109 -9.57 9.05 14.42
C THR A 109 -8.98 9.04 15.84
N GLN A 110 -8.28 7.96 16.20
CA GLN A 110 -7.65 7.82 17.52
C GLN A 110 -6.20 8.31 17.55
N ILE A 111 -5.67 8.74 16.41
CA ILE A 111 -4.29 9.22 16.32
C ILE A 111 -4.18 10.58 16.99
N LYS A 112 -3.28 10.70 17.98
CA LYS A 112 -2.97 11.93 18.75
C LYS A 112 -1.47 12.19 18.83
N ASP A 113 -0.75 11.31 19.49
CA ASP A 113 0.68 11.41 19.78
C ASP A 113 1.49 10.23 19.22
N GLN A 114 0.82 9.32 18.50
CA GLN A 114 1.47 8.13 17.98
C GLN A 114 2.60 8.45 17.01
N THR A 115 3.60 7.58 17.02
CA THR A 115 4.72 7.55 16.09
C THR A 115 4.85 6.15 15.50
N VAL A 116 5.50 6.03 14.34
CA VAL A 116 5.81 4.74 13.75
C VAL A 116 7.29 4.43 13.89
N GLU A 117 7.61 3.22 14.30
CA GLU A 117 8.97 2.69 14.38
C GLU A 117 9.08 1.45 13.50
N ILE A 118 10.10 1.42 12.63
CA ILE A 118 10.43 0.20 11.88
C ILE A 118 11.26 -0.67 12.80
N THR A 119 10.80 -1.88 13.05
CA THR A 119 11.47 -2.80 13.99
C THR A 119 12.33 -3.83 13.27
N LYS A 120 11.96 -4.23 12.05
CA LYS A 120 12.70 -5.23 11.27
C LYS A 120 12.35 -5.17 9.80
N THR A 121 13.32 -5.48 8.94
CA THR A 121 13.11 -5.79 7.52
C THR A 121 13.75 -7.13 7.22
N GLN A 122 13.00 -8.03 6.58
CA GLN A 122 13.50 -9.36 6.26
C GLN A 122 13.03 -9.83 4.88
N ALA A 123 13.93 -10.43 4.11
CA ALA A 123 13.60 -11.07 2.84
C ALA A 123 12.71 -12.30 3.07
N VAL A 124 11.77 -12.53 2.17
CA VAL A 124 11.00 -13.78 2.14
C VAL A 124 11.83 -14.82 1.37
N PRO A 125 12.13 -15.99 1.96
CA PRO A 125 12.94 -17.00 1.30
C PRO A 125 12.39 -17.37 -0.08
N GLN A 126 13.29 -17.53 -1.05
CA GLN A 126 12.96 -17.91 -2.44
C GLN A 126 11.94 -16.99 -3.15
N SER A 127 11.93 -15.71 -2.79
CA SER A 127 11.02 -14.70 -3.33
C SER A 127 11.73 -13.36 -3.52
N THR A 128 11.17 -12.50 -4.37
CA THR A 128 11.55 -11.09 -4.50
C THR A 128 10.96 -10.21 -3.40
N GLN A 129 10.14 -10.81 -2.54
CA GLN A 129 9.39 -10.10 -1.52
C GLN A 129 10.21 -9.84 -0.25
N VAL A 130 9.83 -8.78 0.44
CA VAL A 130 10.32 -8.45 1.77
C VAL A 130 9.13 -8.22 2.71
N VAL A 131 9.34 -8.47 3.99
CA VAL A 131 8.42 -8.07 5.06
C VAL A 131 9.10 -6.98 5.87
N VAL A 132 8.45 -5.83 5.95
CA VAL A 132 8.82 -4.72 6.82
C VAL A 132 7.88 -4.75 8.03
N GLN A 133 8.46 -4.94 9.21
CA GLN A 133 7.73 -4.95 10.47
C GLN A 133 7.81 -3.57 11.12
N SER A 134 6.70 -3.08 11.63
CA SER A 134 6.64 -1.81 12.33
C SER A 134 5.72 -1.85 13.55
N GLU A 135 5.90 -0.88 14.42
CA GLU A 135 5.02 -0.63 15.56
C GLU A 135 4.55 0.82 15.54
N VAL A 136 3.25 1.00 15.66
CA VAL A 136 2.68 2.33 15.95
C VAL A 136 2.63 2.47 17.47
N ARG A 137 3.44 3.38 18.00
CA ARG A 137 3.62 3.60 19.44
C ARG A 137 2.96 4.90 19.86
N GLY A 138 2.35 4.90 21.04
CA GLY A 138 1.72 6.03 21.72
C GLY A 138 1.44 5.66 23.16
N LYS A 139 0.41 6.25 23.74
CA LYS A 139 -0.07 5.83 25.08
C LYS A 139 -0.80 4.49 24.95
N GLY A 140 -0.27 3.44 25.57
CA GLY A 140 -0.83 2.10 25.57
C GLY A 140 0.03 1.08 24.82
N GLU A 141 -0.56 -0.08 24.56
CA GLU A 141 0.13 -1.16 23.87
C GLU A 141 0.44 -0.79 22.41
N PRO A 142 1.68 -1.06 21.93
CA PRO A 142 2.05 -0.81 20.55
C PRO A 142 1.19 -1.63 19.58
N ILE A 143 0.73 -0.99 18.51
CA ILE A 143 0.01 -1.68 17.44
C ILE A 143 1.02 -2.16 16.41
N LYS A 144 1.10 -3.48 16.23
CA LYS A 144 1.96 -4.11 15.21
C LYS A 144 1.32 -3.99 13.85
N LEU A 145 2.08 -3.44 12.90
CA LEU A 145 1.75 -3.36 11.49
C LEU A 145 2.92 -3.89 10.68
N ASP A 146 2.71 -5.01 9.96
CA ASP A 146 3.70 -5.53 9.06
C ASP A 146 3.23 -5.34 7.62
N TYR A 147 4.18 -5.08 6.73
CA TYR A 147 3.90 -4.84 5.32
C TYR A 147 4.68 -5.85 4.50
N ARG A 148 3.99 -6.53 3.58
CA ARG A 148 4.66 -7.33 2.56
C ARG A 148 4.79 -6.48 1.31
N LEU A 149 6.02 -6.36 0.82
CA LEU A 149 6.32 -5.63 -0.39
C LEU A 149 6.90 -6.57 -1.44
N ASP A 150 6.66 -6.25 -2.69
CA ASP A 150 7.31 -6.87 -3.84
C ASP A 150 7.89 -5.80 -4.76
N LYS A 151 8.86 -6.19 -5.59
CA LYS A 151 9.51 -5.30 -6.51
C LYS A 151 8.80 -5.32 -7.86
N PHE A 152 8.41 -4.14 -8.36
CA PHE A 152 7.80 -3.96 -9.67
C PHE A 152 8.65 -2.98 -10.47
N ALA A 153 9.29 -3.48 -11.53
CA ALA A 153 10.38 -2.78 -12.20
C ALA A 153 11.43 -2.31 -11.17
N GLU A 154 11.62 -1.03 -11.00
CA GLU A 154 12.58 -0.49 -10.03
C GLU A 154 11.93 -0.06 -8.70
N ASP A 155 10.61 -0.17 -8.56
CA ASP A 155 9.88 0.32 -7.38
C ASP A 155 9.41 -0.79 -6.44
N TRP A 156 9.52 -0.56 -5.16
CA TRP A 156 8.84 -1.35 -4.14
C TRP A 156 7.37 -0.95 -4.04
N LYS A 157 6.47 -1.95 -4.02
CA LYS A 157 5.03 -1.73 -3.79
C LYS A 157 4.54 -2.66 -2.68
N ILE A 158 3.71 -2.14 -1.81
CA ILE A 158 2.98 -2.92 -0.80
C ILE A 158 1.97 -3.80 -1.51
N ILE A 159 1.95 -5.09 -1.18
CA ILE A 159 1.04 -6.10 -1.73
C ILE A 159 0.21 -6.81 -0.67
N ASP A 160 0.48 -6.60 0.61
CA ASP A 160 -0.31 -7.10 1.74
C ASP A 160 0.03 -6.32 3.00
N VAL A 161 -0.89 -6.25 3.95
CA VAL A 161 -0.70 -5.63 5.26
C VAL A 161 -1.16 -6.59 6.34
N ASN A 162 -0.38 -6.71 7.39
CA ASN A 162 -0.73 -7.42 8.61
C ASN A 162 -1.10 -6.41 9.70
N VAL A 163 -2.29 -6.54 10.25
CA VAL A 163 -2.78 -5.69 11.34
C VAL A 163 -3.00 -6.57 12.57
N GLY A 164 -2.17 -6.38 13.60
CA GLY A 164 -2.30 -7.12 14.85
C GLY A 164 -2.20 -8.64 14.69
N GLY A 165 -1.35 -9.13 13.78
CA GLY A 165 -1.15 -10.56 13.52
C GLY A 165 -2.01 -11.14 12.39
N ILE A 166 -2.91 -10.37 11.79
CA ILE A 166 -3.82 -10.83 10.74
C ILE A 166 -3.42 -10.22 9.37
N TRP A 167 -2.97 -11.07 8.45
CA TRP A 167 -2.72 -10.68 7.06
C TRP A 167 -4.04 -10.45 6.32
N LEU A 168 -4.23 -9.24 5.79
CA LEU A 168 -5.50 -8.81 5.20
C LEU A 168 -5.87 -9.65 3.97
N VAL A 169 -4.93 -9.90 3.06
CA VAL A 169 -5.18 -10.70 1.85
C VAL A 169 -5.66 -12.09 2.22
N THR A 170 -5.01 -12.75 3.18
CA THR A 170 -5.41 -14.10 3.61
C THR A 170 -6.79 -14.11 4.27
N SER A 171 -7.05 -13.14 5.17
CA SER A 171 -8.33 -13.01 5.86
C SER A 171 -9.48 -12.78 4.88
N TYR A 172 -9.30 -11.82 3.95
CA TYR A 172 -10.34 -11.54 2.95
C TYR A 172 -10.50 -12.64 1.92
N ARG A 173 -9.43 -13.36 1.58
CA ARG A 173 -9.52 -14.52 0.70
C ARG A 173 -10.48 -15.59 1.24
N SER A 174 -10.41 -15.86 2.54
CA SER A 174 -11.32 -16.79 3.19
C SER A 174 -12.77 -16.30 3.17
N GLN A 175 -12.98 -14.99 3.42
CA GLN A 175 -14.31 -14.39 3.37
C GLN A 175 -14.89 -14.36 1.95
N PHE A 176 -14.08 -13.97 0.96
CA PHE A 176 -14.50 -13.88 -0.44
C PHE A 176 -14.78 -15.24 -1.07
N ALA A 177 -14.07 -16.29 -0.64
CA ALA A 177 -14.30 -17.65 -1.13
C ALA A 177 -15.74 -18.11 -0.94
N GLN A 178 -16.38 -17.74 0.16
CA GLN A 178 -17.79 -18.07 0.43
C GLN A 178 -18.71 -17.38 -0.56
N GLU A 179 -18.56 -16.07 -0.77
CA GLU A 179 -19.38 -15.29 -1.70
C GLU A 179 -19.16 -15.71 -3.16
N LEU A 180 -17.90 -15.97 -3.50
CA LEU A 180 -17.53 -16.47 -4.84
C LEU A 180 -18.09 -17.87 -5.12
N GLY A 181 -18.22 -18.70 -4.09
CA GLY A 181 -18.80 -20.04 -4.22
C GLY A 181 -20.30 -20.03 -4.48
N SER A 182 -21.02 -19.08 -3.93
CA SER A 182 -22.48 -18.97 -4.04
C SER A 182 -22.96 -18.09 -5.20
N GLY A 183 -22.30 -16.96 -5.45
CA GLY A 183 -22.74 -15.94 -6.39
C GLY A 183 -21.71 -15.55 -7.46
N GLY A 184 -20.55 -16.22 -7.51
CA GLY A 184 -19.49 -15.88 -8.44
C GLY A 184 -18.93 -14.47 -8.22
N VAL A 185 -18.31 -13.91 -9.26
CA VAL A 185 -17.70 -12.57 -9.20
C VAL A 185 -18.76 -11.49 -8.96
N ASP A 186 -19.89 -11.56 -9.60
CA ASP A 186 -20.97 -10.57 -9.45
C ASP A 186 -21.60 -10.63 -8.05
N GLY A 187 -21.74 -11.82 -7.48
CA GLY A 187 -22.19 -11.99 -6.09
C GLY A 187 -21.24 -11.35 -5.10
N LEU A 188 -19.93 -11.53 -5.25
CA LEU A 188 -18.92 -10.86 -4.42
C LEU A 188 -19.01 -9.34 -4.57
N ILE A 189 -19.12 -8.81 -5.80
CA ILE A 189 -19.27 -7.37 -6.04
C ILE A 189 -20.52 -6.84 -5.34
N ALA A 190 -21.66 -7.49 -5.51
CA ALA A 190 -22.91 -7.09 -4.88
C ALA A 190 -22.79 -7.06 -3.35
N LYS A 191 -22.12 -8.06 -2.76
CA LYS A 191 -21.89 -8.13 -1.32
C LYS A 191 -20.97 -7.04 -0.80
N LEU A 192 -19.92 -6.70 -1.53
CA LEU A 192 -19.02 -5.58 -1.19
C LEU A 192 -19.78 -4.24 -1.21
N VAL A 193 -20.58 -4.00 -2.26
CA VAL A 193 -21.43 -2.80 -2.38
C VAL A 193 -22.41 -2.70 -1.22
N GLU A 194 -23.08 -3.81 -0.87
CA GLU A 194 -24.00 -3.87 0.28
C GLU A 194 -23.29 -3.49 1.59
N ARG A 195 -22.15 -4.12 1.89
CA ARG A 195 -21.36 -3.83 3.09
C ARG A 195 -20.91 -2.36 3.15
N ASN A 196 -20.47 -1.82 2.03
CA ASN A 196 -20.06 -0.42 1.94
C ASN A 196 -21.21 0.56 2.16
N LYS A 197 -22.41 0.25 1.68
CA LYS A 197 -23.63 1.05 1.91
C LYS A 197 -24.09 0.97 3.37
N ALA A 198 -24.13 -0.21 3.96
CA ALA A 198 -24.51 -0.41 5.35
C ALA A 198 -23.59 0.35 6.30
N ALA A 199 -22.27 0.33 6.07
CA ALA A 199 -21.30 1.09 6.84
C ALA A 199 -21.43 2.62 6.68
N SER A 200 -22.10 3.10 5.62
CA SER A 200 -22.44 4.53 5.46
C SER A 200 -23.64 4.94 6.28
N ALA A 201 -24.67 4.09 6.35
CA ALA A 201 -25.92 4.38 7.02
C ALA A 201 -25.81 4.32 8.56
N GLY A 202 -24.91 3.50 9.10
CA GLY A 202 -24.72 3.37 10.54
C GLY A 202 -23.93 4.49 11.23
N LYS A 203 -23.55 5.54 10.51
CA LYS A 203 -22.82 6.72 11.01
C LYS A 203 -23.60 8.04 10.88
N SER A 204 -24.94 7.96 10.71
CA SER A 204 -25.83 9.14 10.69
C SER A 204 -26.36 9.43 12.07
#